data_7a553ead68a3440d40c520885755e999
#
_entry.id   7a553ead68a3440d40c520885755e999
#
_cell.length_a   1.000
_cell.length_b   1.000
_cell.length_c   1.000
_cell.angle_alpha   90.00
_cell.angle_beta   90.00
_cell.angle_gamma   90.00
#
_symmetry.space_group_name_H-M   'P 1'
#
loop_
_entity.id
_entity.type
_entity.pdbx_description
1 polymer ?
#
loop_
_entity_poly.entity_id
_entity_poly.type
_entity_poly.pdbx_seq_one_letter_code
_entity_poly.pdbx_strand_id
1 'polypeptide(L)'
;MSQRLGTEKATSTRRDFIKTSGALAGGAVLGSLALERSAHAAGDGRLKVGLVGCGGRGTGAAANALTADANAVLTAVADPFAERIDGCLSGLSKQAVADRIKVDADHRFTGF
;
A
#
# COMPACT_ATOMS: atom_id res chain seq x y z
N MET A 1 -34.41 -18.69 -26.82
CA MET A 1 -33.88 -18.44 -26.81
C MET A 1 -33.19 -18.09 -26.64
N SER A 2 -33.19 -18.42 -26.59
CA SER A 2 -32.39 -18.19 -26.52
C SER A 2 -31.75 -17.59 -26.41
N GLN A 3 -31.83 -17.62 -26.34
CA GLN A 3 -31.07 -17.02 -26.31
C GLN A 3 -30.74 -16.28 -25.87
N ARG A 4 -31.13 -16.25 -25.67
CA ARG A 4 -30.69 -15.47 -25.28
C ARG A 4 -30.09 -15.48 -24.57
N LEU A 5 -30.28 -16.42 -24.43
CA LEU A 5 -29.61 -16.43 -23.87
C LEU A 5 -28.73 -16.27 -23.57
N GLY A 6 -29.10 -16.83 -23.66
CA GLY A 6 -27.81 -17.14 -23.54
C GLY A 6 -27.01 -15.98 -23.60
N THR A 7 -27.24 -15.35 -24.31
CA THR A 7 -26.56 -14.26 -24.38
C THR A 7 -26.59 -13.43 -23.26
N GLU A 8 -27.55 -13.50 -22.56
CA GLU A 8 -27.61 -12.71 -21.52
C GLU A 8 -26.61 -13.01 -20.61
N LYS A 9 -26.20 -14.17 -20.52
CA LYS A 9 -25.18 -14.45 -19.68
C LYS A 9 -23.99 -13.94 -20.18
N ALA A 10 -23.80 -13.98 -21.37
CA ALA A 10 -22.69 -13.39 -21.97
C ALA A 10 -22.73 -11.94 -21.75
N THR A 11 -23.88 -11.41 -21.45
CA THR A 11 -23.98 -10.01 -21.25
C THR A 11 -23.87 -9.61 -19.84
N SER A 12 -23.41 -10.47 -18.98
CA SER A 12 -23.18 -10.07 -17.62
C SER A 12 -22.22 -8.90 -17.56
N THR A 13 -22.49 -7.96 -16.73
CA THR A 13 -21.67 -6.78 -16.60
C THR A 13 -20.44 -7.09 -15.77
N ARG A 14 -19.46 -6.21 -15.81
CA ARG A 14 -18.29 -6.37 -14.97
C ARG A 14 -18.69 -6.40 -13.52
N ARG A 15 -19.71 -5.65 -13.16
CA ARG A 15 -20.22 -5.62 -11.82
C ARG A 15 -20.73 -6.98 -11.40
N ASP A 16 -21.50 -7.64 -12.26
CA ASP A 16 -22.04 -8.95 -11.96
C ASP A 16 -20.92 -9.98 -11.88
N PHE A 17 -19.95 -9.88 -12.74
CA PHE A 17 -18.80 -10.77 -12.72
C PHE A 17 -18.03 -10.62 -11.42
N ILE A 18 -17.81 -9.42 -10.97
CA ILE A 18 -17.08 -9.16 -9.75
C ILE A 18 -17.87 -9.70 -8.55
N LYS A 19 -19.17 -9.50 -8.52
CA LYS A 19 -19.97 -10.01 -7.44
C LYS A 19 -19.96 -11.53 -7.40
N THR A 20 -20.11 -12.15 -8.54
CA THR A 20 -20.11 -13.61 -8.64
C THR A 20 -18.76 -14.18 -8.28
N SER A 21 -17.70 -13.60 -8.82
CA SER A 21 -16.37 -14.06 -8.54
C SER A 21 -16.05 -13.87 -7.06
N GLY A 22 -16.46 -12.78 -6.50
CA GLY A 22 -16.27 -12.51 -5.09
C GLY A 22 -16.99 -13.50 -4.21
N ALA A 23 -18.20 -13.85 -4.58
CA ALA A 23 -18.97 -14.80 -3.79
C ALA A 23 -18.40 -16.21 -3.89
N LEU A 24 -17.97 -16.62 -5.07
CA LEU A 24 -17.50 -17.97 -5.27
C LEU A 24 -16.06 -18.17 -4.80
N ALA A 25 -15.21 -17.21 -5.05
CA ALA A 25 -13.81 -17.31 -4.70
C ALA A 25 -13.45 -16.54 -3.44
N GLY A 26 -14.38 -15.74 -2.96
CA GLY A 26 -14.10 -14.85 -1.86
C GLY A 26 -13.65 -15.55 -0.61
N GLY A 27 -14.23 -16.70 -0.33
CA GLY A 27 -13.85 -17.44 0.87
C GLY A 27 -12.39 -17.86 0.84
N ALA A 28 -11.95 -18.42 -0.29
CA ALA A 28 -10.58 -18.86 -0.41
C ALA A 28 -9.61 -17.69 -0.42
N VAL A 29 -9.94 -16.64 -1.15
CA VAL A 29 -9.07 -15.49 -1.25
C VAL A 29 -8.98 -14.77 0.09
N LEU A 30 -10.10 -14.57 0.76
CA LEU A 30 -10.08 -13.92 2.05
C LEU A 30 -9.36 -14.76 3.09
N GLY A 31 -9.47 -16.06 3.00
CA GLY A 31 -8.75 -16.95 3.90
C GLY A 31 -7.25 -16.83 3.72
N SER A 32 -6.79 -16.79 2.46
CA SER A 32 -5.38 -16.61 2.17
C SER A 32 -4.87 -15.28 2.68
N LEU A 33 -5.62 -14.21 2.45
CA LEU A 33 -5.22 -12.90 2.91
C LEU A 33 -5.17 -12.83 4.43
N ALA A 34 -6.11 -13.47 5.10
CA ALA A 34 -6.11 -13.49 6.55
C ALA A 34 -4.89 -14.22 7.10
N LEU A 35 -4.51 -15.33 6.44
CA LEU A 35 -3.33 -16.07 6.85
C LEU A 35 -2.08 -15.25 6.63
N GLU A 36 -1.99 -14.56 5.51
CA GLU A 36 -0.86 -13.69 5.24
C GLU A 36 -0.75 -12.59 6.27
N ARG A 37 -1.87 -11.97 6.60
CA ARG A 37 -1.87 -10.93 7.59
C ARG A 37 -1.46 -11.46 8.95
N SER A 38 -1.94 -12.63 9.30
CA SER A 38 -1.58 -13.24 10.56
C SER A 38 -0.11 -13.55 10.62
N ALA A 39 0.47 -14.04 9.53
CA ALA A 39 1.88 -14.33 9.47
C ALA A 39 2.72 -13.07 9.63
N HIS A 40 2.31 -11.98 8.96
CA HIS A 40 3.02 -10.72 9.08
C HIS A 40 2.88 -10.15 10.49
N ALA A 41 1.70 -10.22 11.05
CA ALA A 41 1.48 -9.72 12.40
C ALA A 41 2.24 -10.54 13.43
N ALA A 42 2.34 -11.85 13.21
CA ALA A 42 3.09 -12.70 14.12
C ALA A 42 4.59 -12.38 14.07
N GLY A 43 5.07 -11.76 13.00
CA GLY A 43 6.46 -11.33 12.90
C GLY A 43 6.73 -10.17 13.83
N ASP A 44 6.56 -8.97 13.38
CA ASP A 44 6.83 -7.79 14.19
C ASP A 44 5.64 -6.87 14.34
N GLY A 45 4.54 -7.19 13.69
CA GLY A 45 3.32 -6.39 13.77
C GLY A 45 3.41 -5.04 13.08
N ARG A 46 4.44 -4.81 12.28
CA ARG A 46 4.64 -3.53 11.64
C ARG A 46 4.38 -3.60 10.15
N LEU A 47 3.80 -2.52 9.64
CA LEU A 47 3.57 -2.37 8.21
C LEU A 47 4.69 -1.51 7.66
N LYS A 48 5.53 -2.10 6.83
CA LYS A 48 6.65 -1.37 6.24
C LYS A 48 6.19 -0.61 5.01
N VAL A 49 6.47 0.68 5.00
CA VAL A 49 6.02 1.57 3.94
C VAL A 49 7.23 2.10 3.16
N GLY A 50 7.13 2.11 1.85
CA GLY A 50 8.12 2.73 0.99
C GLY A 50 7.51 3.94 0.30
N LEU A 51 8.26 5.02 0.19
CA LEU A 51 7.81 6.23 -0.48
C LEU A 51 8.59 6.46 -1.75
N VAL A 52 7.91 6.58 -2.86
CA VAL A 52 8.53 6.95 -4.13
C VAL A 52 8.05 8.35 -4.49
N GLY A 53 8.99 9.26 -4.61
CA GLY A 53 8.68 10.68 -4.82
C GLY A 53 8.69 11.42 -3.49
N CYS A 54 9.78 12.13 -3.21
CA CYS A 54 9.99 12.79 -1.93
C CYS A 54 9.78 14.30 -1.96
N GLY A 55 9.01 14.80 -2.93
CA GLY A 55 8.65 16.21 -2.97
C GLY A 55 7.60 16.52 -1.91
N GLY A 56 7.03 17.72 -1.98
CA GLY A 56 6.05 18.14 -0.99
C GLY A 56 4.85 17.22 -0.90
N ARG A 57 4.32 16.80 -2.04
CA ARG A 57 3.15 15.93 -2.07
C ARG A 57 3.49 14.54 -1.51
N GLY A 58 4.65 13.99 -1.89
CA GLY A 58 5.07 12.69 -1.38
C GLY A 58 5.30 12.70 0.11
N THR A 59 5.95 13.76 0.60
CA THR A 59 6.17 13.92 2.04
C THR A 59 4.84 13.96 2.79
N GLY A 60 3.87 14.71 2.26
CA GLY A 60 2.55 14.77 2.87
C GLY A 60 1.84 13.42 2.85
N ALA A 61 1.97 12.68 1.76
CA ALA A 61 1.36 11.36 1.65
C ALA A 61 1.97 10.40 2.67
N ALA A 62 3.28 10.45 2.87
CA ALA A 62 3.94 9.61 3.86
C ALA A 62 3.44 9.94 5.27
N ALA A 63 3.33 11.22 5.59
CA ALA A 63 2.81 11.63 6.89
C ALA A 63 1.39 11.11 7.10
N ASN A 64 0.55 11.21 6.07
CA ASN A 64 -0.81 10.72 6.15
C ASN A 64 -0.88 9.21 6.32
N ALA A 65 -0.06 8.48 5.62
CA ALA A 65 -0.04 7.02 5.74
C ALA A 65 0.38 6.59 7.13
N LEU A 66 1.40 7.22 7.68
CA LEU A 66 1.87 6.90 9.02
C LEU A 66 0.87 7.31 10.08
N THR A 67 0.11 8.37 9.84
CA THR A 67 -0.92 8.80 10.77
C THR A 67 -2.13 7.86 10.71
N ALA A 68 -2.46 7.36 9.54
CA ALA A 68 -3.61 6.50 9.36
C ALA A 68 -3.45 5.14 10.03
N ASP A 69 -2.22 4.65 10.13
CA ASP A 69 -1.99 3.35 10.74
C ASP A 69 -0.84 3.46 11.74
N ALA A 70 -1.15 3.25 12.99
CA ALA A 70 -0.16 3.36 14.07
C ALA A 70 0.97 2.35 13.94
N ASN A 71 0.75 1.26 13.21
CA ASN A 71 1.78 0.25 13.02
C ASN A 71 2.61 0.47 11.76
N ALA A 72 2.33 1.51 10.99
CA ALA A 72 3.07 1.79 9.78
C ALA A 72 4.42 2.42 10.10
N VAL A 73 5.47 1.98 9.42
CA VAL A 73 6.82 2.48 9.60
C VAL A 73 7.39 2.78 8.22
N LEU A 74 7.97 3.95 8.03
CA LEU A 74 8.61 4.29 6.77
C LEU A 74 10.01 3.70 6.76
N THR A 75 10.28 2.78 5.83
CA THR A 75 11.55 2.06 5.81
C THR A 75 12.40 2.33 4.58
N ALA A 76 11.83 2.89 3.53
CA ALA A 76 12.56 3.15 2.29
C ALA A 76 11.99 4.38 1.60
N VAL A 77 12.86 5.14 0.94
CA VAL A 77 12.43 6.29 0.14
C VAL A 77 13.19 6.30 -1.17
N ALA A 78 12.59 6.84 -2.19
CA ALA A 78 13.20 6.97 -3.51
C ALA A 78 12.80 8.28 -4.16
N ASP A 79 13.77 8.95 -4.77
CA ASP A 79 13.54 10.17 -5.53
C ASP A 79 14.75 10.38 -6.43
N PRO A 80 14.57 10.88 -7.64
CA PRO A 80 15.73 11.16 -8.50
C PRO A 80 16.75 12.13 -7.88
N PHE A 81 16.30 12.97 -6.97
CA PHE A 81 17.15 14.00 -6.39
C PHE A 81 17.39 13.77 -4.89
N ALA A 82 18.64 13.64 -4.52
CA ALA A 82 19.02 13.36 -3.13
C ALA A 82 18.55 14.44 -2.17
N GLU A 83 18.56 15.70 -2.59
CA GLU A 83 18.14 16.78 -1.72
C GLU A 83 16.65 16.71 -1.39
N ARG A 84 15.84 16.10 -2.25
CA ARG A 84 14.44 15.92 -1.95
C ARG A 84 14.25 14.85 -0.89
N ILE A 85 15.07 13.81 -0.93
CA ILE A 85 15.06 12.78 0.09
C ILE A 85 15.43 13.39 1.43
N ASP A 86 16.49 14.18 1.47
CA ASP A 86 16.93 14.80 2.70
C ASP A 86 15.85 15.74 3.25
N GLY A 87 15.24 16.54 2.41
CA GLY A 87 14.16 17.44 2.81
C GLY A 87 12.95 16.70 3.32
N CYS A 88 12.60 15.60 2.68
CA CYS A 88 11.48 14.76 3.07
C CYS A 88 11.71 14.19 4.48
N LEU A 89 12.85 13.55 4.68
CA LEU A 89 13.15 12.93 5.95
C LEU A 89 13.30 13.96 7.07
N SER A 90 13.89 15.10 6.75
CA SER A 90 14.00 16.19 7.71
C SER A 90 12.61 16.71 8.10
N GLY A 91 11.73 16.91 7.13
CA GLY A 91 10.38 17.38 7.39
C GLY A 91 9.57 16.40 8.22
N LEU A 92 9.67 15.12 7.88
CA LEU A 92 8.94 14.09 8.62
C LEU A 92 9.46 13.93 10.05
N SER A 93 10.75 14.14 10.26
CA SER A 93 11.31 14.03 11.61
C SER A 93 10.88 15.16 12.54
N LYS A 94 10.25 16.20 12.02
CA LYS A 94 9.72 17.27 12.83
C LYS A 94 8.24 17.09 13.15
N GLN A 95 7.65 16.00 12.69
CA GLN A 95 6.22 15.74 12.89
C GLN A 95 6.00 14.67 13.95
N ALA A 96 4.74 14.47 14.30
CA ALA A 96 4.38 13.48 15.32
C ALA A 96 4.76 12.04 14.94
N VAL A 97 4.98 11.79 13.64
CA VAL A 97 5.34 10.46 13.15
C VAL A 97 6.84 10.20 13.15
N ALA A 98 7.63 11.12 13.71
CA ALA A 98 9.09 11.04 13.65
C ALA A 98 9.66 9.73 14.19
N ASP A 99 9.06 9.16 15.20
CA ASP A 99 9.52 7.94 15.83
C ASP A 99 9.35 6.72 14.90
N ARG A 100 8.61 6.87 13.84
CA ARG A 100 8.37 5.77 12.89
C ARG A 100 9.05 5.99 11.55
N ILE A 101 10.02 6.90 11.49
CA ILE A 101 10.85 7.10 10.33
C ILE A 101 12.11 6.26 10.55
N LYS A 102 12.16 5.10 9.87
CA LYS A 102 13.24 4.13 10.06
C LYS A 102 13.93 3.83 8.72
N VAL A 103 14.43 4.87 8.08
CA VAL A 103 15.07 4.73 6.78
C VAL A 103 16.58 4.73 6.92
N ASP A 104 17.19 3.59 6.66
CA ASP A 104 18.64 3.47 6.71
C ASP A 104 19.26 4.08 5.46
N ALA A 105 20.54 4.33 5.50
CA ALA A 105 21.26 4.89 4.34
C ALA A 105 21.14 3.97 3.11
N ASP A 106 21.09 2.66 3.32
CA ASP A 106 20.99 1.70 2.23
C ASP A 106 19.59 1.67 1.60
N HIS A 107 18.62 2.31 2.19
CA HIS A 107 17.24 2.33 1.71
C HIS A 107 16.82 3.70 1.19
N ARG A 108 17.79 4.50 0.78
CA ARG A 108 17.56 5.78 0.14
C ARG A 108 18.01 5.65 -1.29
N PHE A 109 17.07 5.60 -2.21
CA PHE A 109 17.35 5.32 -3.61
C PHE A 109 17.25 6.60 -4.45
N THR A 110 18.33 6.96 -5.13
CA THR A 110 18.38 8.16 -5.96
C THR A 110 18.70 7.79 -7.40
N GLY A 111 18.49 8.75 -8.30
CA GLY A 111 18.84 8.59 -9.70
C GLY A 111 17.67 8.09 -10.51
N PHE A 112 17.91 7.77 -11.75
CA PHE A 112 16.85 7.36 -12.67
C PHE A 112 16.96 5.90 -13.07
#